data_57b9df45976ad5e074d37b3493c6c808
#
_entry.id   57b9df45976ad5e074d37b3493c6c808
#
_cell.length_a   1.000
_cell.length_b   1.000
_cell.length_c   1.000
_cell.angle_alpha   90.00
_cell.angle_beta   90.00
_cell.angle_gamma   90.00
#
_symmetry.space_group_name_H-M   'P 1'
#
loop_
_entity.id
_entity.type
_entity.pdbx_description
1 polymer ?
#
loop_
_entity_poly.entity_id
_entity_poly.type
_entity_poly.pdbx_seq_one_letter_code
_entity_poly.pdbx_strand_id
1 'polypeptide(L)'
;MSEENKIGYYAVIPSTVLFNNELKPNEKLLYAVITVLSNKEGYCYASNSYLGKLFNVIPHTISIWVSNLKNKGFLYVDIITDEKGEVLQRRIYPNDTPYVINKTGGMFQKGQYNIISINMIDRFNNYIINNANKKL
;
A
#
# COMPACT_ATOMS: atom_id res chain seq x y z
N MET A 1 -7.93 13.96 -17.40
CA MET A 1 -6.93 13.30 -16.54
C MET A 1 -5.56 13.64 -17.09
N SER A 2 -4.66 14.12 -16.25
CA SER A 2 -3.30 14.39 -16.70
C SER A 2 -2.59 13.08 -17.06
N GLU A 3 -1.52 13.17 -17.87
CA GLU A 3 -0.77 11.98 -18.24
C GLU A 3 -0.17 11.26 -17.03
N GLU A 4 0.13 12.00 -15.97
CA GLU A 4 0.65 11.47 -14.72
C GLU A 4 -0.30 10.51 -14.01
N ASN A 5 -1.58 10.64 -14.27
CA ASN A 5 -2.62 9.82 -13.67
C ASN A 5 -3.15 8.75 -14.62
N LYS A 6 -2.48 8.55 -15.76
CA LYS A 6 -2.88 7.50 -16.68
C LYS A 6 -2.65 6.13 -16.06
N ILE A 7 -3.74 5.43 -15.84
CA ILE A 7 -3.71 4.01 -15.54
C ILE A 7 -3.40 3.30 -16.86
N GLY A 8 -2.50 2.32 -16.83
CA GLY A 8 -2.18 1.52 -18.01
C GLY A 8 -3.39 0.74 -18.52
N TYR A 9 -3.19 -0.06 -19.53
CA TYR A 9 -4.27 -0.77 -20.21
C TYR A 9 -4.98 -1.80 -19.33
N TYR A 10 -4.36 -2.27 -18.27
CA TYR A 10 -4.95 -3.25 -17.37
C TYR A 10 -4.31 -3.16 -15.99
N ALA A 11 -5.03 -3.66 -15.01
CA ALA A 11 -4.53 -3.84 -13.65
C ALA A 11 -4.50 -5.34 -13.33
N VAL A 12 -3.59 -5.75 -12.46
CA VAL A 12 -3.44 -7.14 -12.05
C VAL A 12 -3.71 -7.26 -10.56
N ILE A 13 -4.52 -8.26 -10.18
CA ILE A 13 -4.77 -8.59 -8.78
C ILE A 13 -4.05 -9.89 -8.46
N PRO A 14 -3.08 -9.89 -7.52
CA PRO A 14 -2.44 -11.13 -7.10
C PRO A 14 -3.45 -12.11 -6.51
N SER A 15 -3.21 -13.40 -6.68
CA SER A 15 -4.10 -14.43 -6.14
C SER A 15 -4.26 -14.34 -4.63
N THR A 16 -3.20 -13.92 -3.93
CA THR A 16 -3.22 -13.72 -2.48
C THR A 16 -4.23 -12.67 -2.03
N VAL A 17 -4.49 -11.68 -2.88
CA VAL A 17 -5.50 -10.65 -2.65
C VAL A 17 -6.85 -11.11 -3.18
N LEU A 18 -6.89 -11.60 -4.42
CA LEU A 18 -8.13 -11.95 -5.11
C LEU A 18 -8.94 -12.99 -4.34
N PHE A 19 -8.28 -13.99 -3.81
CA PHE A 19 -8.95 -15.11 -3.11
C PHE A 19 -8.93 -14.97 -1.59
N ASN A 20 -8.58 -13.81 -1.07
CA ASN A 20 -8.61 -13.57 0.37
C ASN A 20 -10.04 -13.27 0.82
N ASN A 21 -10.60 -14.16 1.64
CA ASN A 21 -11.99 -14.06 2.10
C ASN A 21 -12.22 -12.94 3.13
N GLU A 22 -11.17 -12.40 3.71
CA GLU A 22 -11.25 -11.32 4.67
C GLU A 22 -11.28 -9.94 4.03
N LEU A 23 -11.03 -9.87 2.71
CA LEU A 23 -11.08 -8.62 1.97
C LEU A 23 -12.42 -8.49 1.22
N LYS A 24 -12.99 -7.29 1.25
CA LYS A 24 -14.18 -6.98 0.47
C LYS A 24 -13.81 -6.80 -1.01
N PRO A 25 -14.75 -7.06 -1.94
CA PRO A 25 -14.46 -6.91 -3.37
C PRO A 25 -13.87 -5.55 -3.75
N ASN A 26 -14.40 -4.45 -3.20
CA ASN A 26 -13.90 -3.12 -3.49
C ASN A 26 -12.50 -2.87 -2.93
N GLU A 27 -12.15 -3.51 -1.83
CA GLU A 27 -10.79 -3.46 -1.28
C GLU A 27 -9.80 -4.13 -2.22
N LYS A 28 -10.18 -5.25 -2.82
CA LYS A 28 -9.36 -5.96 -3.82
C LYS A 28 -9.16 -5.09 -5.06
N LEU A 29 -10.21 -4.42 -5.53
CA LEU A 29 -10.12 -3.50 -6.67
C LEU A 29 -9.26 -2.29 -6.34
N LEU A 30 -9.40 -1.74 -5.15
CA LEU A 30 -8.56 -0.63 -4.71
C LEU A 30 -7.08 -1.03 -4.67
N TYR A 31 -6.78 -2.22 -4.18
CA TYR A 31 -5.43 -2.76 -4.19
C TYR A 31 -4.84 -2.77 -5.61
N ALA A 32 -5.63 -3.23 -6.59
CA ALA A 32 -5.19 -3.26 -7.98
C ALA A 32 -4.87 -1.85 -8.51
N VAL A 33 -5.73 -0.88 -8.21
CA VAL A 33 -5.51 0.53 -8.61
C VAL A 33 -4.24 1.08 -7.96
N ILE A 34 -4.05 0.84 -6.66
CA ILE A 34 -2.85 1.29 -5.95
C ILE A 34 -1.59 0.69 -6.58
N THR A 35 -1.63 -0.58 -6.97
CA THR A 35 -0.51 -1.25 -7.63
C THR A 35 -0.16 -0.57 -8.96
N VAL A 36 -1.17 -0.28 -9.77
CA VAL A 36 -0.94 0.42 -11.06
C VAL A 36 -0.35 1.81 -10.82
N LEU A 37 -0.89 2.56 -9.86
CA LEU A 37 -0.40 3.90 -9.55
C LEU A 37 0.97 3.89 -8.88
N SER A 38 1.46 2.73 -8.46
CA SER A 38 2.79 2.56 -7.86
C SER A 38 3.88 2.20 -8.87
N ASN A 39 3.52 1.95 -10.12
CA ASN A 39 4.46 1.42 -11.10
C ASN A 39 5.66 2.33 -11.36
N LYS A 40 5.44 3.64 -11.39
CA LYS A 40 6.50 4.61 -11.72
C LYS A 40 7.46 4.82 -10.55
N GLU A 41 6.94 5.08 -9.36
CA GLU A 41 7.74 5.50 -8.20
C GLU A 41 7.97 4.36 -7.19
N GLY A 42 7.29 3.24 -7.37
CA GLY A 42 7.31 2.15 -6.41
C GLY A 42 6.33 2.33 -5.25
N TYR A 43 5.58 3.41 -5.25
CA TYR A 43 4.53 3.69 -4.26
C TYR A 43 3.44 4.53 -4.91
N CYS A 44 2.24 4.48 -4.34
CA CYS A 44 1.11 5.30 -4.73
C CYS A 44 1.02 6.51 -3.81
N TYR A 45 0.91 7.72 -4.37
CA TYR A 45 0.75 8.94 -3.57
C TYR A 45 -0.61 9.61 -3.80
N ALA A 46 -1.55 8.89 -4.40
CA ALA A 46 -2.88 9.41 -4.65
C ALA A 46 -3.63 9.72 -3.35
N SER A 47 -4.38 10.81 -3.35
CA SER A 47 -5.21 11.18 -2.21
C SER A 47 -6.48 10.33 -2.14
N ASN A 48 -7.10 10.30 -0.96
CA ASN A 48 -8.39 9.65 -0.81
C ASN A 48 -9.48 10.30 -1.68
N SER A 49 -9.37 11.62 -1.90
CA SER A 49 -10.28 12.32 -2.81
C SER A 49 -10.16 11.83 -4.25
N TYR A 50 -8.92 11.67 -4.74
CA TYR A 50 -8.68 11.15 -6.07
C TYR A 50 -9.19 9.71 -6.22
N LEU A 51 -8.82 8.86 -5.28
CA LEU A 51 -9.25 7.46 -5.29
C LEU A 51 -10.77 7.35 -5.15
N GLY A 52 -11.38 8.21 -4.33
CA GLY A 52 -12.83 8.25 -4.18
C GLY A 52 -13.54 8.58 -5.49
N LYS A 53 -12.98 9.50 -6.28
CA LYS A 53 -13.54 9.82 -7.60
C LYS A 53 -13.46 8.64 -8.55
N LEU A 54 -12.37 7.88 -8.52
CA LEU A 54 -12.22 6.69 -9.37
C LEU A 54 -13.27 5.63 -9.05
N PHE A 55 -13.61 5.46 -7.77
CA PHE A 55 -14.55 4.46 -7.31
C PHE A 55 -15.98 4.99 -7.12
N ASN A 56 -16.18 6.27 -7.34
CA ASN A 56 -17.46 6.95 -7.10
C ASN A 56 -17.95 6.76 -5.65
N VAL A 57 -17.06 6.97 -4.71
CA VAL A 57 -17.32 6.92 -3.27
C VAL A 57 -16.70 8.13 -2.59
N ILE A 58 -17.16 8.43 -1.38
CA ILE A 58 -16.60 9.53 -0.59
C ILE A 58 -15.19 9.17 -0.07
N PRO A 59 -14.33 10.16 0.19
CA PRO A 59 -12.95 9.89 0.65
C PRO A 59 -12.88 9.06 1.92
N HIS A 60 -13.85 9.20 2.81
CA HIS A 60 -13.90 8.40 4.05
C HIS A 60 -14.02 6.90 3.77
N THR A 61 -14.77 6.51 2.75
CA THR A 61 -14.88 5.12 2.35
C THR A 61 -13.52 4.57 1.89
N ILE A 62 -12.77 5.36 1.13
CA ILE A 62 -11.40 5.00 0.74
C ILE A 62 -10.51 4.82 1.98
N SER A 63 -10.62 5.71 2.95
CA SER A 63 -9.87 5.61 4.20
C SER A 63 -10.12 4.27 4.91
N ILE A 64 -11.37 3.82 4.95
CA ILE A 64 -11.72 2.54 5.55
C ILE A 64 -11.07 1.39 4.78
N TRP A 65 -11.16 1.41 3.46
CA TRP A 65 -10.59 0.35 2.61
C TRP A 65 -9.06 0.28 2.73
N VAL A 66 -8.40 1.45 2.72
CA VAL A 66 -6.94 1.52 2.90
C VAL A 66 -6.56 0.98 4.27
N SER A 67 -7.29 1.34 5.32
CA SER A 67 -7.02 0.85 6.67
C SER A 67 -7.16 -0.67 6.77
N ASN A 68 -8.18 -1.25 6.15
CA ASN A 68 -8.37 -2.69 6.16
C ASN A 68 -7.24 -3.41 5.42
N LEU A 69 -6.84 -2.91 4.26
CA LEU A 69 -5.71 -3.47 3.51
C LEU A 69 -4.41 -3.35 4.29
N LYS A 70 -4.19 -2.20 4.92
CA LYS A 70 -3.01 -1.96 5.76
C LYS A 70 -2.97 -2.91 6.96
N ASN A 71 -4.08 -3.05 7.66
CA ASN A 71 -4.17 -3.88 8.86
C ASN A 71 -3.94 -5.36 8.56
N LYS A 72 -4.27 -5.79 7.34
CA LYS A 72 -4.05 -7.16 6.89
C LYS A 72 -2.67 -7.37 6.23
N GLY A 73 -1.83 -6.35 6.20
CA GLY A 73 -0.46 -6.45 5.71
C GLY A 73 -0.29 -6.31 4.20
N PHE A 74 -1.35 -5.96 3.47
CA PHE A 74 -1.26 -5.80 2.01
C PHE A 74 -0.76 -4.42 1.57
N LEU A 75 -0.77 -3.45 2.48
CA LEU A 75 -0.24 -2.11 2.22
C LEU A 75 0.62 -1.66 3.40
N TYR A 76 1.68 -0.90 3.09
CA TYR A 76 2.26 -0.02 4.11
C TYR A 76 1.98 1.42 3.74
N VAL A 77 1.80 2.25 4.74
CA VAL A 77 1.56 3.67 4.54
C VAL A 77 2.63 4.46 5.27
N ASP A 78 3.36 5.27 4.51
CA ASP A 78 4.37 6.18 5.05
C ASP A 78 3.88 7.61 4.86
N ILE A 79 3.93 8.38 5.93
CA ILE A 79 3.52 9.79 5.92
C ILE A 79 4.78 10.64 5.99
N ILE A 80 5.05 11.37 4.93
CA ILE A 80 6.18 12.30 4.87
C ILE A 80 5.70 13.64 5.39
N THR A 81 6.39 14.14 6.40
CA THR A 81 6.05 15.41 7.04
C THR A 81 7.22 16.38 6.95
N ASP A 82 6.94 17.68 7.05
CA ASP A 82 7.96 18.71 7.18
C ASP A 82 8.44 18.85 8.63
N GLU A 83 9.33 19.82 8.87
CA GLU A 83 9.88 20.08 10.21
C GLU A 83 8.82 20.49 11.22
N LYS A 84 7.71 21.03 10.76
CA LYS A 84 6.60 21.47 11.60
C LYS A 84 5.56 20.38 11.86
N GLY A 85 5.74 19.19 11.25
CA GLY A 85 4.81 18.10 11.36
C GLY A 85 3.66 18.15 10.36
N GLU A 86 3.67 19.06 9.40
CA GLU A 86 2.67 19.12 8.35
C GLU A 86 2.92 18.02 7.31
N VAL A 87 1.84 17.38 6.86
CA VAL A 87 1.93 16.28 5.89
C VAL A 87 2.26 16.83 4.51
N LEU A 88 3.40 16.39 3.97
CA LEU A 88 3.82 16.74 2.61
C LEU A 88 3.33 15.71 1.61
N GLN A 89 3.38 14.43 1.96
CA GLN A 89 3.00 13.35 1.06
C GLN A 89 2.67 12.10 1.86
N ARG A 90 1.67 11.37 1.40
CA ARG A 90 1.38 10.02 1.86
C ARG A 90 1.85 9.04 0.78
N ARG A 91 2.66 8.07 1.15
CA ARG A 91 3.16 7.03 0.24
C ARG A 91 2.57 5.69 0.63
N ILE A 92 1.92 5.05 -0.31
CA ILE A 92 1.31 3.73 -0.10
C ILE A 92 2.10 2.70 -0.90
N TYR A 93 2.65 1.71 -0.21
CA TYR A 93 3.45 0.65 -0.80
C TYR A 93 2.62 -0.63 -0.84
N PRO A 94 2.24 -1.12 -2.03
CA PRO A 94 1.51 -2.38 -2.11
C PRO A 94 2.41 -3.57 -1.81
N ASN A 95 1.84 -4.57 -1.18
CA ASN A 95 2.51 -5.82 -0.86
C ASN A 95 1.59 -6.99 -1.22
N ASP A 96 2.03 -7.85 -2.11
CA ASP A 96 1.25 -9.01 -2.56
C ASP A 96 1.35 -10.21 -1.62
N THR A 97 2.33 -10.18 -0.71
CA THR A 97 2.57 -11.25 0.27
C THR A 97 2.66 -10.62 1.65
N PRO A 98 1.60 -10.72 2.47
CA PRO A 98 1.58 -10.04 3.75
C PRO A 98 2.69 -10.52 4.68
N TYR A 99 3.27 -9.61 5.41
CA TYR A 99 4.25 -9.91 6.43
C TYR A 99 3.57 -10.17 7.77
N VAL A 100 4.14 -11.12 8.51
CA VAL A 100 3.73 -11.40 9.87
C VAL A 100 4.88 -11.05 10.80
N ILE A 101 4.61 -10.17 11.76
CA ILE A 101 5.57 -9.85 12.80
C ILE A 101 5.31 -10.82 13.94
N ASN A 102 6.29 -11.64 14.28
CA ASN A 102 6.14 -12.57 15.39
C ASN A 102 6.29 -11.86 16.74
N LYS A 103 5.95 -12.57 17.81
CA LYS A 103 5.97 -12.01 19.18
C LYS A 103 7.36 -11.59 19.66
N THR A 104 8.42 -12.07 19.01
CA THR A 104 9.80 -11.72 19.36
C THR A 104 10.33 -10.53 18.56
N GLY A 105 9.48 -9.90 17.74
CA GLY A 105 9.88 -8.78 16.91
C GLY A 105 10.51 -9.17 15.58
N GLY A 106 10.73 -10.47 15.34
CA GLY A 106 11.17 -10.93 14.03
C GLY A 106 10.04 -10.84 13.00
N MET A 107 10.41 -10.76 11.76
CA MET A 107 9.45 -10.66 10.67
C MET A 107 9.69 -11.80 9.68
N PHE A 108 8.62 -12.44 9.25
CA PHE A 108 8.70 -13.46 8.22
C PHE A 108 7.55 -13.31 7.23
N GLN A 109 7.78 -13.79 6.02
CA GLN A 109 6.81 -13.73 4.95
C GLN A 109 5.98 -15.02 4.92
N LYS A 110 4.67 -14.85 4.79
CA LYS A 110 3.74 -15.97 4.66
C LYS A 110 3.63 -16.34 3.19
N GLY A 111 4.11 -17.51 2.83
CA GLY A 111 4.08 -18.00 1.44
C GLY A 111 5.46 -18.18 0.84
N GLN A 112 5.51 -18.37 -0.47
CA GLN A 112 6.77 -18.54 -1.19
C GLN A 112 7.41 -17.20 -1.53
N TYR A 113 8.74 -17.13 -1.37
CA TYR A 113 9.51 -15.96 -1.77
C TYR A 113 9.66 -15.94 -3.29
N ASN A 114 9.54 -14.73 -3.85
CA ASN A 114 9.92 -14.44 -5.22
C ASN A 114 10.65 -13.09 -5.24
N ILE A 115 11.17 -12.69 -6.41
CA ILE A 115 11.94 -11.44 -6.53
C ILE A 115 11.13 -10.23 -6.09
N ILE A 116 9.85 -10.19 -6.44
CA ILE A 116 8.95 -9.09 -6.06
C ILE A 116 8.78 -9.04 -4.53
N SER A 117 8.60 -10.20 -3.91
CA SER A 117 8.47 -10.30 -2.46
C SER A 117 9.74 -9.85 -1.73
N ILE A 118 10.91 -10.20 -2.27
CA ILE A 118 12.20 -9.75 -1.72
C ILE A 118 12.28 -8.22 -1.76
N ASN A 119 11.90 -7.61 -2.89
CA ASN A 119 11.88 -6.15 -3.02
C ASN A 119 10.93 -5.50 -2.01
N MET A 120 9.80 -6.14 -1.73
CA MET A 120 8.85 -5.67 -0.71
C MET A 120 9.44 -5.75 0.69
N ILE A 121 10.19 -6.82 1.00
CA ILE A 121 10.90 -6.96 2.28
C ILE A 121 11.88 -5.80 2.47
N ASP A 122 12.67 -5.49 1.44
CA ASP A 122 13.64 -4.39 1.50
C ASP A 122 12.95 -3.05 1.73
N ARG A 123 11.85 -2.79 1.04
CA ARG A 123 11.06 -1.56 1.23
C ARG A 123 10.51 -1.47 2.64
N PHE A 124 9.98 -2.56 3.16
CA PHE A 124 9.44 -2.59 4.52
C PHE A 124 10.53 -2.34 5.55
N ASN A 125 11.69 -2.97 5.39
CA ASN A 125 12.83 -2.78 6.27
C ASN A 125 13.30 -1.32 6.24
N ASN A 126 13.39 -0.72 5.06
CA ASN A 126 13.74 0.70 4.92
C ASN A 126 12.71 1.60 5.61
N TYR A 127 11.44 1.28 5.48
CA TYR A 127 10.37 2.00 6.14
C TYR A 127 10.54 1.98 7.66
N ILE A 128 10.81 0.80 8.23
CA ILE A 128 11.00 0.65 9.68
C ILE A 128 12.24 1.42 10.14
N ILE A 129 13.36 1.30 9.42
CA ILE A 129 14.62 2.00 9.75
C ILE A 129 14.40 3.51 9.75
N ASN A 130 13.75 4.04 8.71
CA ASN A 130 13.50 5.48 8.59
C ASN A 130 12.59 5.99 9.72
N ASN A 131 11.60 5.22 10.12
CA ASN A 131 10.72 5.61 11.21
C ASN A 131 11.40 5.49 12.58
N ALA A 132 12.26 4.51 12.78
CA ALA A 132 13.05 4.41 14.00
C ALA A 132 13.98 5.63 14.14
N ASN A 133 14.61 6.06 13.06
CA ASN A 133 15.50 7.23 13.05
C ASN A 133 14.75 8.53 13.35
N LYS A 134 13.51 8.64 12.92
CA LYS A 134 12.67 9.83 13.19
C LYS A 134 12.29 9.98 14.66
N LYS A 135 12.35 8.92 15.45
CA LYS A 135 12.03 8.94 16.88
C LYS A 135 13.23 9.28 17.76
N LEU A 136 14.38 9.38 17.16
CA LEU A 136 15.61 9.77 17.85
C LEU A 136 15.80 11.27 17.72
#